data_b873c45786669614cb02b26707db8fda
#
_entry.id   b873c45786669614cb02b26707db8fda
#
_cell.length_a   1.000
_cell.length_b   1.000
_cell.length_c   1.000
_cell.angle_alpha   90.00
_cell.angle_beta   90.00
_cell.angle_gamma   90.00
#
_symmetry.space_group_name_H-M   'P 1'
#
loop_
_entity.id
_entity.type
_entity.pdbx_description
1 polymer ?
#
loop_
_entity_poly.entity_id
_entity_poly.type
_entity_poly.pdbx_seq_one_letter_code
_entity_poly.pdbx_strand_id
1 'polypeptide(L)'
;MRITFTWTYLFLLVSIALSAQNNNMTTFHIASYNLRMDTPSDSLDSWEHRKAKVNSLIRFHDFDIFGTQEGFHHQIMDIIKPGDYAYTGVGRDDGKDAGEHSAIIYKKDRFLVLDKGDFWFSETPEIPGKGWDATCCNRICSWAKFKDITSGKEFYFFNVHYDHQGREAQRQSSLLLMKKI
;
A
#
# COMPACT_ATOMS: atom_id res chain seq x y z
N MET A 1 74.48 1.01 47.24
CA MET A 1 73.80 0.38 46.12
C MET A 1 72.30 0.85 46.18
N ARG A 2 71.97 1.82 45.36
CA ARG A 2 70.59 2.41 45.33
C ARG A 2 69.85 1.79 44.16
N ILE A 3 68.79 1.06 44.44
CA ILE A 3 67.94 0.45 43.44
C ILE A 3 66.83 1.48 43.16
N THR A 4 66.79 2.06 41.95
CA THR A 4 65.72 2.93 41.42
C THR A 4 64.68 2.08 40.73
N PHE A 5 63.48 2.03 41.29
CA PHE A 5 62.35 1.40 40.67
C PHE A 5 61.68 2.42 39.66
N THR A 6 61.82 2.11 38.39
CA THR A 6 61.10 2.82 37.32
C THR A 6 59.73 2.21 37.15
N TRP A 7 58.67 2.97 37.47
CA TRP A 7 57.26 2.58 37.19
C TRP A 7 56.94 2.90 35.73
N THR A 8 56.75 1.85 34.92
CA THR A 8 56.27 1.99 33.57
C THR A 8 54.71 1.95 33.58
N TYR A 9 54.08 3.10 33.36
CA TYR A 9 52.62 3.16 33.18
C TYR A 9 52.26 2.64 31.81
N LEU A 10 51.58 1.48 31.77
CA LEU A 10 50.97 0.93 30.57
C LEU A 10 49.60 1.59 30.37
N PHE A 11 49.53 2.57 29.48
CA PHE A 11 48.23 3.15 29.05
C PHE A 11 47.52 2.16 28.15
N LEU A 12 46.47 1.51 28.68
CA LEU A 12 45.57 0.69 27.91
C LEU A 12 44.55 1.64 27.19
N LEU A 13 44.77 1.95 25.92
CA LEU A 13 43.85 2.66 25.08
C LEU A 13 42.70 1.69 24.73
N VAL A 14 41.57 1.78 25.46
CA VAL A 14 40.33 1.12 25.11
C VAL A 14 39.65 1.98 24.02
N SER A 15 39.83 1.58 22.77
CA SER A 15 39.09 2.17 21.65
C SER A 15 37.64 1.72 21.73
N ILE A 16 36.76 2.55 22.29
CA ILE A 16 35.31 2.35 22.18
C ILE A 16 34.96 2.70 20.77
N ALA A 17 34.75 1.69 19.91
CA ALA A 17 34.13 1.87 18.62
C ALA A 17 32.65 2.25 18.88
N LEU A 18 32.34 3.53 18.88
CA LEU A 18 30.97 3.99 18.74
C LEU A 18 30.49 3.57 17.34
N SER A 19 29.77 2.46 17.28
CA SER A 19 28.96 2.16 16.10
C SER A 19 27.90 3.23 15.99
N ALA A 20 28.17 4.27 15.20
CA ALA A 20 27.12 5.20 14.78
C ALA A 20 26.05 4.36 14.09
N GLN A 21 24.94 4.14 14.77
CA GLN A 21 23.74 3.59 14.17
C GLN A 21 23.32 4.62 13.13
N ASN A 22 23.71 4.38 11.86
CA ASN A 22 23.18 5.11 10.73
C ASN A 22 21.67 4.83 10.71
N ASN A 23 20.89 5.68 11.37
CA ASN A 23 19.46 5.76 11.18
C ASN A 23 19.25 6.32 9.77
N ASN A 24 19.49 5.49 8.77
CA ASN A 24 19.06 5.79 7.40
C ASN A 24 17.54 5.86 7.44
N MET A 25 17.03 7.08 7.58
CA MET A 25 15.60 7.34 7.42
C MET A 25 15.27 7.00 5.97
N THR A 26 14.63 5.87 5.77
CA THR A 26 14.15 5.46 4.46
C THR A 26 12.82 6.16 4.26
N THR A 27 12.77 7.08 3.32
CA THR A 27 11.52 7.71 2.86
C THR A 27 10.98 6.95 1.65
N PHE A 28 9.66 6.92 1.50
CA PHE A 28 9.03 6.43 0.28
C PHE A 28 7.77 7.22 -0.04
N HIS A 29 7.45 7.30 -1.32
CA HIS A 29 6.31 8.05 -1.82
C HIS A 29 5.05 7.21 -1.75
N ILE A 30 4.10 7.67 -0.94
CA ILE A 30 2.78 7.05 -0.80
C ILE A 30 1.76 7.91 -1.52
N ALA A 31 0.81 7.28 -2.23
CA ALA A 31 -0.31 7.98 -2.85
C ALA A 31 -1.64 7.24 -2.65
N SER A 32 -2.73 7.98 -2.81
CA SER A 32 -4.07 7.46 -3.06
C SER A 32 -4.55 8.04 -4.38
N TYR A 33 -4.98 7.19 -5.30
CA TYR A 33 -5.27 7.60 -6.67
C TYR A 33 -6.54 6.92 -7.21
N ASN A 34 -7.64 7.68 -7.20
CA ASN A 34 -8.86 7.22 -7.90
C ASN A 34 -8.58 7.21 -9.41
N LEU A 35 -8.65 6.04 -10.02
CA LEU A 35 -8.35 5.85 -11.44
C LEU A 35 -9.49 6.28 -12.37
N ARG A 36 -10.68 6.49 -11.84
CA ARG A 36 -11.92 6.59 -12.59
C ARG A 36 -12.14 5.31 -13.41
N MET A 37 -13.22 4.59 -13.15
CA MET A 37 -13.56 3.38 -13.89
C MET A 37 -13.62 3.61 -15.39
N ASP A 38 -13.29 2.59 -16.15
CA ASP A 38 -13.42 2.63 -17.59
C ASP A 38 -14.89 2.48 -17.99
N THR A 39 -15.44 3.52 -18.59
CA THR A 39 -16.83 3.54 -19.04
C THR A 39 -16.95 4.21 -20.41
N PRO A 40 -17.76 3.66 -21.32
CA PRO A 40 -18.02 4.27 -22.63
C PRO A 40 -18.58 5.69 -22.56
N SER A 41 -19.25 6.05 -21.47
CA SER A 41 -19.80 7.39 -21.26
C SER A 41 -18.74 8.48 -21.14
N ASP A 42 -17.49 8.13 -20.81
CA ASP A 42 -16.40 9.08 -20.68
C ASP A 42 -15.83 9.51 -22.05
N SER A 43 -16.24 8.87 -23.15
CA SER A 43 -15.90 9.27 -24.53
C SER A 43 -14.40 9.55 -24.71
N LEU A 44 -14.01 10.83 -24.95
CA LEU A 44 -12.60 11.24 -25.12
C LEU A 44 -11.78 11.13 -23.83
N ASP A 45 -12.41 11.01 -22.67
CA ASP A 45 -11.78 10.79 -21.38
C ASP A 45 -11.84 9.33 -20.91
N SER A 46 -12.18 8.38 -21.84
CA SER A 46 -12.16 6.94 -21.56
C SER A 46 -10.76 6.46 -21.19
N TRP A 47 -10.67 5.29 -20.55
CA TRP A 47 -9.38 4.74 -20.11
C TRP A 47 -8.35 4.65 -21.23
N GLU A 48 -8.76 4.23 -22.41
CA GLU A 48 -7.87 4.10 -23.56
C GLU A 48 -7.13 5.42 -23.88
N HIS A 49 -7.82 6.55 -23.75
CA HIS A 49 -7.23 7.88 -23.99
C HIS A 49 -6.42 8.41 -22.79
N ARG A 50 -6.71 7.96 -21.58
CA ARG A 50 -6.06 8.43 -20.35
C ARG A 50 -4.89 7.59 -19.88
N LYS A 51 -4.85 6.29 -20.17
CA LYS A 51 -3.90 5.33 -19.58
C LYS A 51 -2.43 5.75 -19.72
N ALA A 52 -2.05 6.33 -20.85
CA ALA A 52 -0.69 6.82 -21.05
C ALA A 52 -0.34 7.97 -20.09
N LYS A 53 -1.26 8.93 -19.89
CA LYS A 53 -1.08 10.04 -18.95
C LYS A 53 -1.05 9.55 -17.49
N VAL A 54 -1.93 8.63 -17.13
CA VAL A 54 -1.97 8.01 -15.80
C VAL A 54 -0.64 7.33 -15.49
N ASN A 55 -0.14 6.49 -16.42
CA ASN A 55 1.16 5.85 -16.27
C ASN A 55 2.32 6.85 -16.18
N SER A 56 2.29 7.90 -16.99
CA SER A 56 3.31 8.98 -16.93
C SER A 56 3.29 9.71 -15.60
N LEU A 57 2.11 9.99 -15.05
CA LEU A 57 1.97 10.65 -13.74
C LEU A 57 2.51 9.77 -12.61
N ILE A 58 2.16 8.47 -12.59
CA ILE A 58 2.65 7.53 -11.59
C ILE A 58 4.19 7.48 -11.61
N ARG A 59 4.80 7.43 -12.81
CA ARG A 59 6.25 7.43 -12.97
C ARG A 59 6.91 8.75 -12.65
N PHE A 60 6.29 9.88 -13.03
CA PHE A 60 6.80 11.21 -12.73
C PHE A 60 6.89 11.47 -11.22
N HIS A 61 5.89 11.06 -10.47
CA HIS A 61 5.88 11.16 -9.01
C HIS A 61 6.64 10.04 -8.31
N ASP A 62 7.09 9.07 -9.05
CA ASP A 62 7.87 7.93 -8.56
C ASP A 62 7.23 7.24 -7.34
N PHE A 63 5.92 7.00 -7.42
CA PHE A 63 5.20 6.36 -6.32
C PHE A 63 5.80 5.00 -6.00
N ASP A 64 6.15 4.78 -4.73
CA ASP A 64 6.68 3.51 -4.28
C ASP A 64 5.57 2.51 -3.94
N ILE A 65 4.49 3.02 -3.33
CA ILE A 65 3.28 2.26 -3.00
C ILE A 65 2.06 3.19 -3.03
N PHE A 66 0.97 2.73 -3.62
CA PHE A 66 -0.25 3.53 -3.68
C PHE A 66 -1.51 2.68 -3.73
N GLY A 67 -2.58 3.20 -3.12
CA GLY A 67 -3.91 2.64 -3.21
C GLY A 67 -4.68 3.22 -4.40
N THR A 68 -5.39 2.37 -5.14
CA THR A 68 -6.26 2.81 -6.23
C THR A 68 -7.72 2.57 -5.89
N GLN A 69 -8.61 3.40 -6.45
CA GLN A 69 -10.05 3.24 -6.38
C GLN A 69 -10.63 3.27 -7.79
N GLU A 70 -11.81 2.67 -7.97
CA GLU A 70 -12.56 2.58 -9.23
C GLU A 70 -11.86 1.83 -10.37
N GLY A 71 -10.65 1.33 -10.18
CA GLY A 71 -9.94 0.61 -11.23
C GLY A 71 -10.53 -0.78 -11.49
N PHE A 72 -10.89 -1.08 -12.75
CA PHE A 72 -11.13 -2.45 -13.18
C PHE A 72 -9.82 -3.22 -13.35
N HIS A 73 -9.88 -4.55 -13.33
CA HIS A 73 -8.71 -5.41 -13.46
C HIS A 73 -7.81 -5.02 -14.65
N HIS A 74 -8.37 -4.79 -15.85
CA HIS A 74 -7.58 -4.40 -17.02
C HIS A 74 -6.84 -3.08 -16.87
N GLN A 75 -7.43 -2.08 -16.14
CA GLN A 75 -6.77 -0.80 -15.86
C GLN A 75 -5.55 -1.00 -14.94
N ILE A 76 -5.67 -1.86 -13.94
CA ILE A 76 -4.56 -2.23 -13.05
C ILE A 76 -3.47 -2.96 -13.85
N MET A 77 -3.85 -3.89 -14.73
CA MET A 77 -2.90 -4.62 -15.58
C MET A 77 -2.14 -3.69 -16.52
N ASP A 78 -2.78 -2.66 -17.09
CA ASP A 78 -2.10 -1.64 -17.90
C ASP A 78 -1.06 -0.83 -17.10
N ILE A 79 -1.31 -0.58 -15.80
CA ILE A 79 -0.35 0.12 -14.94
C ILE A 79 0.87 -0.76 -14.63
N ILE A 80 0.66 -2.04 -14.33
CA ILE A 80 1.76 -2.94 -13.92
C ILE A 80 2.50 -3.59 -15.10
N LYS A 81 1.93 -3.52 -16.32
CA LYS A 81 2.49 -4.14 -17.52
C LYS A 81 3.96 -3.81 -17.81
N PRO A 82 4.46 -2.59 -17.56
CA PRO A 82 5.89 -2.29 -17.72
C PRO A 82 6.82 -3.11 -16.83
N GLY A 83 6.32 -3.71 -15.76
CA GLY A 83 7.04 -4.72 -14.99
C GLY A 83 7.67 -4.26 -13.68
N ASP A 84 7.66 -2.96 -13.37
CA ASP A 84 8.28 -2.40 -12.15
C ASP A 84 7.37 -2.59 -10.94
N TYR A 85 6.05 -2.61 -11.17
CA TYR A 85 5.02 -2.74 -10.15
C TYR A 85 4.42 -4.13 -10.08
N ALA A 86 3.92 -4.46 -8.90
CA ALA A 86 2.97 -5.53 -8.66
C ALA A 86 1.75 -4.97 -7.91
N TYR A 87 0.70 -5.77 -7.76
CA TYR A 87 -0.48 -5.35 -7.01
C TYR A 87 -1.01 -6.47 -6.11
N THR A 88 -1.85 -6.07 -5.15
CA THR A 88 -2.71 -6.96 -4.37
C THR A 88 -4.10 -6.32 -4.23
N GLY A 89 -5.10 -7.11 -3.98
CA GLY A 89 -6.51 -6.73 -3.95
C GLY A 89 -7.31 -7.44 -5.02
N VAL A 90 -8.57 -7.68 -4.75
CA VAL A 90 -9.51 -8.41 -5.62
C VAL A 90 -10.66 -7.52 -6.06
N GLY A 91 -11.38 -7.96 -7.08
CA GLY A 91 -12.60 -7.30 -7.55
C GLY A 91 -13.72 -7.41 -6.52
N ARG A 92 -14.41 -6.31 -6.27
CA ARG A 92 -15.42 -6.20 -5.22
C ARG A 92 -16.67 -7.04 -5.44
N ASP A 93 -16.93 -7.49 -6.69
CA ASP A 93 -18.18 -8.15 -7.03
C ASP A 93 -18.14 -9.67 -6.88
N ASP A 94 -16.97 -10.27 -7.04
CA ASP A 94 -16.79 -11.74 -6.96
C ASP A 94 -15.61 -12.21 -6.10
N GLY A 95 -14.82 -11.29 -5.57
CA GLY A 95 -13.60 -11.63 -4.84
C GLY A 95 -12.48 -12.17 -5.73
N LYS A 96 -12.54 -11.91 -7.03
CA LYS A 96 -11.52 -12.26 -8.03
C LYS A 96 -11.20 -11.05 -8.91
N ASP A 97 -11.76 -11.00 -10.12
CA ASP A 97 -11.44 -9.96 -11.09
C ASP A 97 -12.65 -9.08 -11.46
N ALA A 98 -13.87 -9.42 -10.99
CA ALA A 98 -15.08 -8.71 -11.36
C ALA A 98 -15.32 -7.46 -10.51
N GLY A 99 -15.72 -6.39 -11.16
CA GLY A 99 -15.99 -5.10 -10.54
C GLY A 99 -14.75 -4.26 -10.30
N GLU A 100 -14.95 -3.16 -9.62
CA GLU A 100 -13.86 -2.26 -9.23
C GLU A 100 -12.99 -2.88 -8.13
N HIS A 101 -11.70 -2.56 -8.17
CA HIS A 101 -10.73 -2.96 -7.15
C HIS A 101 -10.37 -1.77 -6.26
N SER A 102 -10.15 -2.05 -4.99
CA SER A 102 -9.39 -1.18 -4.09
C SER A 102 -7.94 -1.68 -4.05
N ALA A 103 -7.27 -1.73 -5.20
CA ALA A 103 -5.98 -2.35 -5.32
C ALA A 103 -4.86 -1.55 -4.64
N ILE A 104 -3.86 -2.25 -4.11
CA ILE A 104 -2.61 -1.69 -3.61
C ILE A 104 -1.54 -2.03 -4.63
N ILE A 105 -0.96 -1.02 -5.28
CA ILE A 105 0.09 -1.16 -6.27
C ILE A 105 1.41 -0.72 -5.63
N TYR A 106 2.47 -1.50 -5.83
CA TYR A 106 3.75 -1.28 -5.15
C TYR A 106 4.94 -1.69 -6.02
N LYS A 107 6.09 -1.04 -5.83
CA LYS A 107 7.37 -1.42 -6.48
C LYS A 107 7.85 -2.78 -5.96
N LYS A 108 8.06 -3.74 -6.86
CA LYS A 108 8.46 -5.11 -6.53
C LYS A 108 9.86 -5.24 -5.96
N ASP A 109 10.76 -4.36 -6.38
CA ASP A 109 12.15 -4.34 -5.93
C ASP A 109 12.30 -3.70 -4.55
N ARG A 110 11.28 -2.98 -4.10
CA ARG A 110 11.30 -2.27 -2.82
C ARG A 110 10.52 -2.98 -1.72
N PHE A 111 9.39 -3.58 -2.04
CA PHE A 111 8.50 -4.15 -1.03
C PHE A 111 8.25 -5.64 -1.24
N LEU A 112 8.36 -6.38 -0.13
CA LEU A 112 7.93 -7.77 -0.05
C LEU A 112 6.59 -7.83 0.68
N VAL A 113 5.60 -8.48 0.07
CA VAL A 113 4.31 -8.79 0.72
C VAL A 113 4.52 -9.98 1.64
N LEU A 114 4.27 -9.78 2.94
CA LEU A 114 4.36 -10.83 3.97
C LEU A 114 3.00 -11.49 4.21
N ASP A 115 1.92 -10.69 4.14
CA ASP A 115 0.55 -11.14 4.32
C ASP A 115 -0.39 -10.20 3.59
N LYS A 116 -1.58 -10.67 3.21
CA LYS A 116 -2.58 -9.85 2.51
C LYS A 116 -3.98 -10.43 2.66
N GLY A 117 -4.98 -9.59 2.43
CA GLY A 117 -6.36 -10.02 2.42
C GLY A 117 -7.30 -8.92 1.95
N ASP A 118 -8.53 -9.34 1.83
CA ASP A 118 -9.63 -8.48 1.42
C ASP A 118 -10.84 -8.72 2.34
N PHE A 119 -11.64 -7.70 2.59
CA PHE A 119 -12.91 -7.85 3.27
C PHE A 119 -13.92 -6.80 2.78
N TRP A 120 -15.18 -7.18 2.78
CA TRP A 120 -16.27 -6.32 2.34
C TRP A 120 -16.80 -5.47 3.49
N PHE A 121 -17.13 -4.24 3.18
CA PHE A 121 -17.84 -3.37 4.11
C PHE A 121 -19.32 -3.72 4.16
N SER A 122 -19.62 -4.80 4.86
CA SER A 122 -20.96 -5.33 5.05
C SER A 122 -21.07 -6.05 6.39
N GLU A 123 -22.26 -6.50 6.74
CA GLU A 123 -22.52 -7.34 7.91
C GLU A 123 -21.88 -8.74 7.80
N THR A 124 -21.47 -9.12 6.58
CA THR A 124 -20.78 -10.38 6.26
C THR A 124 -19.47 -10.09 5.52
N PRO A 125 -18.44 -9.60 6.22
CA PRO A 125 -17.24 -9.06 5.58
C PRO A 125 -16.37 -10.10 4.84
N GLU A 126 -16.63 -11.37 5.01
CA GLU A 126 -15.87 -12.47 4.39
C GLU A 126 -16.36 -12.83 2.97
N ILE A 127 -17.51 -12.29 2.55
CA ILE A 127 -18.12 -12.57 1.24
C ILE A 127 -18.56 -11.28 0.54
N PRO A 128 -18.55 -11.25 -0.82
CA PRO A 128 -19.04 -10.12 -1.57
C PRO A 128 -20.48 -9.75 -1.20
N GLY A 129 -20.70 -8.48 -0.86
CA GLY A 129 -22.02 -8.00 -0.49
C GLY A 129 -22.04 -6.50 -0.24
N LYS A 130 -23.25 -5.91 -0.37
CA LYS A 130 -23.53 -4.54 0.06
C LYS A 130 -23.82 -4.54 1.55
N GLY A 131 -23.35 -3.52 2.27
CA GLY A 131 -23.57 -3.38 3.70
C GLY A 131 -24.54 -2.25 4.03
N TRP A 132 -25.34 -2.48 5.07
CA TRP A 132 -26.21 -1.50 5.73
C TRP A 132 -27.13 -0.77 4.74
N ASP A 133 -27.02 0.55 4.63
CA ASP A 133 -27.82 1.39 3.74
C ASP A 133 -27.13 1.69 2.38
N ALA A 134 -26.10 0.94 2.00
CA ALA A 134 -25.47 1.07 0.69
C ALA A 134 -26.43 0.64 -0.42
N THR A 135 -26.73 1.53 -1.37
CA THR A 135 -27.69 1.29 -2.44
C THR A 135 -27.06 0.83 -3.74
N CYS A 136 -25.88 1.37 -4.07
CA CYS A 136 -25.22 1.14 -5.36
C CYS A 136 -24.49 -0.21 -5.43
N CYS A 137 -23.47 -0.35 -4.67
CA CYS A 137 -22.34 -1.23 -5.02
C CYS A 137 -21.74 -1.88 -3.78
N ASN A 138 -21.09 -3.02 -3.96
CA ASN A 138 -20.25 -3.59 -2.93
C ASN A 138 -19.08 -2.63 -2.64
N ARG A 139 -18.65 -2.60 -1.38
CA ARG A 139 -17.48 -1.83 -0.94
C ARG A 139 -16.50 -2.78 -0.29
N ILE A 140 -15.23 -2.62 -0.63
CA ILE A 140 -14.17 -3.55 -0.23
C ILE A 140 -12.98 -2.78 0.34
N CYS A 141 -12.32 -3.38 1.31
CA CYS A 141 -10.98 -3.00 1.75
C CYS A 141 -10.02 -4.08 1.31
N SER A 142 -8.98 -3.70 0.58
CA SER A 142 -7.81 -4.53 0.38
C SER A 142 -6.70 -4.09 1.32
N TRP A 143 -5.98 -5.05 1.92
CA TRP A 143 -4.88 -4.78 2.82
C TRP A 143 -3.70 -5.70 2.58
N ALA A 144 -2.53 -5.24 2.93
CA ALA A 144 -1.36 -6.10 2.97
C ALA A 144 -0.36 -5.64 4.05
N LYS A 145 0.38 -6.61 4.56
CA LYS A 145 1.56 -6.41 5.38
C LYS A 145 2.79 -6.43 4.49
N PHE A 146 3.51 -5.34 4.47
CA PHE A 146 4.71 -5.17 3.66
C PHE A 146 5.96 -5.16 4.53
N LYS A 147 7.06 -5.61 3.93
CA LYS A 147 8.41 -5.35 4.42
C LYS A 147 9.14 -4.48 3.41
N ASP A 148 9.63 -3.33 3.86
CA ASP A 148 10.58 -2.53 3.08
C ASP A 148 11.93 -3.27 3.05
N ILE A 149 12.34 -3.70 1.86
CA ILE A 149 13.57 -4.49 1.67
C ILE A 149 14.81 -3.69 2.09
N THR A 150 14.80 -2.37 1.88
CA THR A 150 15.93 -1.50 2.17
C THR A 150 16.13 -1.29 3.67
N SER A 151 15.08 -1.02 4.42
CA SER A 151 15.17 -0.75 5.87
C SER A 151 14.91 -1.98 6.73
N GLY A 152 14.32 -3.04 6.16
CA GLY A 152 13.86 -4.22 6.89
C GLY A 152 12.60 -3.99 7.74
N LYS A 153 12.05 -2.78 7.75
CA LYS A 153 10.85 -2.42 8.54
C LYS A 153 9.59 -2.99 7.92
N GLU A 154 8.64 -3.33 8.78
CA GLU A 154 7.34 -3.87 8.38
C GLU A 154 6.24 -2.84 8.68
N PHE A 155 5.22 -2.82 7.81
CA PHE A 155 4.05 -1.95 7.97
C PHE A 155 2.83 -2.57 7.31
N TYR A 156 1.64 -2.13 7.71
CA TYR A 156 0.39 -2.47 7.05
C TYR A 156 -0.07 -1.32 6.16
N PHE A 157 -0.64 -1.67 5.02
CA PHE A 157 -1.30 -0.72 4.12
C PHE A 157 -2.73 -1.20 3.90
N PHE A 158 -3.69 -0.31 4.14
CA PHE A 158 -5.12 -0.55 3.92
C PHE A 158 -5.60 0.42 2.86
N ASN A 159 -6.24 -0.09 1.81
CA ASN A 159 -6.84 0.72 0.76
C ASN A 159 -8.35 0.50 0.72
N VAL A 160 -9.10 1.59 0.74
CA VAL A 160 -10.55 1.58 0.84
C VAL A 160 -11.19 2.51 -0.19
N HIS A 161 -12.41 2.16 -0.62
CA HIS A 161 -13.32 3.05 -1.32
C HIS A 161 -14.69 2.98 -0.64
N TYR A 162 -14.96 3.93 0.24
CA TYR A 162 -16.20 3.98 1.02
C TYR A 162 -17.43 4.23 0.15
N ASP A 163 -18.60 3.88 0.67
CA ASP A 163 -19.86 4.24 0.04
C ASP A 163 -20.02 5.78 -0.04
N HIS A 164 -20.58 6.26 -1.13
CA HIS A 164 -20.70 7.70 -1.38
C HIS A 164 -22.07 8.26 -0.97
N GLN A 165 -23.05 7.40 -0.64
CA GLN A 165 -24.42 7.78 -0.32
C GLN A 165 -24.86 7.33 1.07
N GLY A 166 -24.64 6.06 1.41
CA GLY A 166 -25.08 5.45 2.66
C GLY A 166 -24.30 5.97 3.87
N ARG A 167 -24.91 6.81 4.69
CA ARG A 167 -24.24 7.36 5.87
C ARG A 167 -23.95 6.31 6.93
N GLU A 168 -24.90 5.36 7.10
CA GLU A 168 -24.70 4.26 8.02
C GLU A 168 -23.64 3.30 7.48
N ALA A 169 -23.62 3.03 6.19
CA ALA A 169 -22.56 2.26 5.54
C ALA A 169 -21.19 2.90 5.76
N GLN A 170 -21.04 4.22 5.60
CA GLN A 170 -19.79 4.93 5.86
C GLN A 170 -19.36 4.79 7.33
N ARG A 171 -20.28 5.00 8.26
CA ARG A 171 -20.02 4.92 9.71
C ARG A 171 -19.60 3.51 10.11
N GLN A 172 -20.34 2.51 9.70
CA GLN A 172 -20.09 1.11 10.05
C GLN A 172 -18.83 0.57 9.37
N SER A 173 -18.57 0.97 8.12
CA SER A 173 -17.33 0.64 7.43
C SER A 173 -16.11 1.13 8.20
N SER A 174 -16.17 2.36 8.74
CA SER A 174 -15.09 2.91 9.56
C SER A 174 -14.91 2.13 10.86
N LEU A 175 -15.99 1.73 11.53
CA LEU A 175 -15.94 0.91 12.74
C LEU A 175 -15.41 -0.49 12.46
N LEU A 176 -15.81 -1.09 11.33
CA LEU A 176 -15.30 -2.39 10.91
C LEU A 176 -13.80 -2.33 10.60
N LEU A 177 -13.36 -1.31 9.86
CA LEU A 177 -11.95 -1.09 9.57
C LEU A 177 -11.14 -0.99 10.86
N MET A 178 -11.57 -0.20 11.83
CA MET A 178 -10.90 -0.05 13.13
C MET A 178 -10.81 -1.36 13.94
N LYS A 179 -11.72 -2.31 13.72
CA LYS A 179 -11.66 -3.64 14.35
C LYS A 179 -10.69 -4.60 13.66
N LYS A 180 -10.37 -4.33 12.39
CA LYS A 180 -9.49 -5.17 11.57
C LYS A 180 -8.02 -4.71 11.62
N ILE A 181 -7.75 -3.46 12.03
CA ILE A 181 -6.42 -2.92 12.29
C ILE A 181 -5.95 -3.30 13.69
#